data_e5374b79b2df6bdefd42dc2c7b10f4fe
#
_entry.id   e5374b79b2df6bdefd42dc2c7b10f4fe
#
_cell.length_a   1.000
_cell.length_b   1.000
_cell.length_c   1.000
_cell.angle_alpha   90.00
_cell.angle_beta   90.00
_cell.angle_gamma   90.00
#
_symmetry.space_group_name_H-M   'P 1'
#
loop_
_entity.id
_entity.type
_entity.pdbx_description
1 polymer ?
#
loop_
_entity_poly.entity_id
_entity_poly.type
_entity_poly.pdbx_seq_one_letter_code
_entity_poly.pdbx_strand_id
1 'polypeptide(L)'
;MTLKELVESVSRLRGWKTVSDSGVLSLSIPQAGNRKQVIAVSEFKDEGQAMLRFTTRIGGADRIEPDRLRHALQLNLRLPHGCLALDGDQLVMTATRPLKTSTPETTGDALEFMARQADTYEKLIYKTDVN
;
A
#
# COMPACT_ATOMS: atom_id res chain seq x y z
N MET A 1 -3.95 4.38 20.76
CA MET A 1 -2.98 3.35 20.35
C MET A 1 -1.92 3.98 19.47
N THR A 2 -0.69 3.57 19.64
CA THR A 2 0.41 4.07 18.81
C THR A 2 0.43 3.35 17.46
N LEU A 3 1.19 3.89 16.52
CA LEU A 3 1.41 3.22 15.23
C LEU A 3 1.90 1.79 15.42
N LYS A 4 2.90 1.60 16.28
CA LYS A 4 3.48 0.28 16.54
C LYS A 4 2.44 -0.67 17.10
N GLU A 5 1.64 -0.22 18.06
CA GLU A 5 0.58 -1.03 18.65
C GLU A 5 -0.48 -1.42 17.61
N LEU A 6 -0.85 -0.47 16.75
CA LEU A 6 -1.82 -0.74 15.68
C LEU A 6 -1.29 -1.79 14.71
N VAL A 7 -0.04 -1.64 14.25
CA VAL A 7 0.57 -2.58 13.30
C VAL A 7 0.69 -3.97 13.93
N GLU A 8 1.10 -4.07 15.19
CA GLU A 8 1.20 -5.34 15.88
C GLU A 8 -0.17 -6.00 16.02
N SER A 9 -1.21 -5.20 16.29
CA SER A 9 -2.58 -5.72 16.41
C SER A 9 -3.10 -6.23 15.07
N VAL A 10 -2.84 -5.53 13.99
CA VAL A 10 -3.22 -5.97 12.63
C VAL A 10 -2.47 -7.27 12.29
N SER A 11 -1.19 -7.31 12.58
CA SER A 11 -0.35 -8.49 12.34
C SER A 11 -0.94 -9.73 13.04
N ARG A 12 -1.30 -9.61 14.30
CA ARG A 12 -1.89 -10.72 15.06
C ARG A 12 -3.27 -11.10 14.53
N LEU A 13 -4.09 -10.10 14.22
CA LEU A 13 -5.47 -10.33 13.75
C LEU A 13 -5.50 -11.08 12.41
N ARG A 14 -4.60 -10.71 11.50
CA ARG A 14 -4.59 -11.26 10.13
C ARG A 14 -3.56 -12.38 9.94
N GLY A 15 -2.65 -12.56 10.87
CA GLY A 15 -1.56 -13.53 10.72
C GLY A 15 -0.49 -13.07 9.72
N TRP A 16 -0.35 -11.77 9.54
CA TRP A 16 0.66 -11.21 8.64
C TRP A 16 1.96 -10.97 9.39
N LYS A 17 3.09 -11.08 8.69
CA LYS A 17 4.41 -10.83 9.27
C LYS A 17 4.74 -9.36 9.24
N THR A 18 5.34 -8.88 10.34
CA THR A 18 5.91 -7.54 10.37
C THR A 18 7.37 -7.63 9.91
N VAL A 19 7.80 -6.60 9.18
CA VAL A 19 9.18 -6.47 8.71
C VAL A 19 9.66 -5.09 9.14
N SER A 20 10.83 -5.03 9.78
CA SER A 20 11.47 -3.77 10.13
C SER A 20 12.81 -3.71 9.43
N ASP A 21 12.97 -2.76 8.50
CA ASP A 21 14.17 -2.60 7.73
C ASP A 21 14.55 -1.13 7.73
N SER A 22 15.75 -0.81 8.21
CA SER A 22 16.27 0.57 8.26
C SER A 22 15.32 1.54 8.95
N GLY A 23 14.65 1.08 9.99
CA GLY A 23 13.71 1.91 10.74
C GLY A 23 12.32 2.05 10.11
N VAL A 24 12.10 1.41 8.97
CA VAL A 24 10.79 1.42 8.31
C VAL A 24 10.01 0.17 8.72
N LEU A 25 8.83 0.39 9.28
CA LEU A 25 7.93 -0.68 9.68
C LEU A 25 7.04 -1.07 8.50
N SER A 26 6.97 -2.35 8.19
CA SER A 26 6.18 -2.86 7.07
C SER A 26 5.42 -4.11 7.46
N LEU A 27 4.34 -4.38 6.73
CA LEU A 27 3.58 -5.63 6.83
C LEU A 27 3.73 -6.39 5.51
N SER A 28 4.02 -7.68 5.62
CA SER A 28 4.10 -8.58 4.47
C SER A 28 2.78 -9.33 4.36
N ILE A 29 2.06 -9.08 3.28
CA ILE A 29 0.71 -9.60 3.08
C ILE A 29 0.74 -10.67 1.98
N PRO A 30 0.40 -11.93 2.32
CA PRO A 30 0.43 -13.01 1.34
C PRO A 30 -0.54 -12.79 0.20
N GLN A 31 -0.12 -13.17 -0.99
CA GLN A 31 -0.93 -13.16 -2.20
C GLN A 31 -0.95 -14.55 -2.82
N ALA A 32 -1.83 -14.77 -3.79
CA ALA A 32 -1.93 -16.04 -4.48
C ALA A 32 -0.60 -16.40 -5.16
N GLY A 33 -0.28 -17.70 -5.25
CA GLY A 33 0.90 -18.17 -5.96
C GLY A 33 2.21 -17.94 -5.23
N ASN A 34 2.21 -18.00 -3.90
CA ASN A 34 3.39 -17.80 -3.05
C ASN A 34 4.01 -16.40 -3.19
N ARG A 35 3.25 -15.44 -3.70
CA ARG A 35 3.71 -14.05 -3.75
C ARG A 35 3.32 -13.34 -2.46
N LYS A 36 3.93 -12.20 -2.24
CA LYS A 36 3.60 -11.33 -1.11
C LYS A 36 3.70 -9.88 -1.56
N GLN A 37 2.94 -9.03 -0.91
CA GLN A 37 3.00 -7.60 -1.11
C GLN A 37 3.41 -6.96 0.20
N VAL A 38 4.44 -6.13 0.16
CA VAL A 38 4.95 -5.46 1.37
C VAL A 38 4.43 -4.04 1.39
N ILE A 39 3.75 -3.68 2.48
CA ILE A 39 3.22 -2.33 2.67
C ILE A 39 3.98 -1.65 3.80
N ALA A 40 4.63 -0.54 3.49
CA ALA A 40 5.33 0.28 4.47
C ALA A 40 4.31 1.16 5.21
N VAL A 41 4.52 1.33 6.50
CA VAL A 41 3.64 2.13 7.36
C VAL A 41 4.47 3.22 8.01
N SER A 42 4.04 4.46 7.89
CA SER A 42 4.73 5.59 8.52
C SER A 42 3.71 6.52 9.16
N GLU A 43 4.20 7.38 10.04
CA GLU A 43 3.38 8.37 10.74
C GLU A 43 3.89 9.76 10.41
N PHE A 44 2.97 10.70 10.22
CA PHE A 44 3.31 12.11 10.06
C PHE A 44 2.26 12.96 10.76
N LYS A 45 2.52 14.25 10.90
CA LYS A 45 1.57 15.17 11.52
C LYS A 45 0.93 16.06 10.47
N ASP A 46 -0.37 16.23 10.58
CA ASP A 46 -1.13 17.19 9.79
C ASP A 46 -1.92 18.06 10.77
N GLU A 47 -1.59 19.33 10.83
CA GLU A 47 -2.19 20.28 11.77
C GLU A 47 -2.22 19.75 13.21
N GLY A 48 -1.12 19.12 13.63
CA GLY A 48 -0.98 18.57 14.97
C GLY A 48 -1.61 17.20 15.17
N GLN A 49 -2.34 16.68 14.19
CA GLN A 49 -2.98 15.37 14.28
C GLN A 49 -2.06 14.29 13.72
N ALA A 50 -1.95 13.18 14.43
CA ALA A 50 -1.18 12.04 13.96
C ALA A 50 -1.89 11.35 12.79
N MET A 51 -1.20 11.23 11.67
CA MET A 51 -1.69 10.59 10.45
C MET A 51 -0.82 9.39 10.10
N LEU A 52 -1.44 8.37 9.56
CA LEU A 52 -0.76 7.19 9.03
C LEU A 52 -0.68 7.27 7.53
N ARG A 53 0.45 6.83 6.98
CA ARG A 53 0.60 6.64 5.54
C ARG A 53 1.01 5.21 5.26
N PHE A 54 0.23 4.56 4.42
CA PHE A 54 0.52 3.21 3.93
C PHE A 54 0.98 3.33 2.50
N THR A 55 2.08 2.69 2.14
CA THR A 55 2.60 2.76 0.78
C THR A 55 3.13 1.40 0.36
N THR A 56 2.74 0.97 -0.84
CA THR A 56 3.28 -0.23 -1.44
C THR A 56 3.73 0.05 -2.86
N ARG A 57 4.89 -0.48 -3.22
CA ARG A 57 5.47 -0.29 -4.54
C ARG A 57 4.80 -1.20 -5.54
N ILE A 58 4.49 -0.65 -6.72
CA ILE A 58 3.99 -1.44 -7.86
C ILE A 58 5.12 -1.70 -8.84
N GLY A 59 5.91 -0.68 -9.18
CA GLY A 59 7.06 -0.85 -10.06
C GLY A 59 7.64 0.46 -10.55
N GLY A 60 8.65 0.39 -11.40
CA GLY A 60 9.30 1.57 -11.98
C GLY A 60 8.39 2.25 -13.00
N ALA A 61 8.22 3.57 -12.86
CA ALA A 61 7.34 4.35 -13.73
C ALA A 61 7.94 4.61 -15.11
N ASP A 62 9.25 4.55 -15.23
CA ASP A 62 9.96 4.73 -16.51
C ASP A 62 9.65 3.61 -17.51
N ARG A 63 9.12 2.49 -17.03
CA ARG A 63 8.77 1.34 -17.86
C ARG A 63 7.30 1.34 -18.26
N ILE A 64 6.56 2.39 -17.91
CA ILE A 64 5.13 2.48 -18.17
C ILE A 64 4.87 3.53 -19.24
N GLU A 65 4.10 3.17 -20.25
CA GLU A 65 3.74 4.11 -21.29
C GLU A 65 2.87 5.25 -20.74
N PRO A 66 3.00 6.48 -21.27
CA PRO A 66 2.23 7.62 -20.78
C PRO A 66 0.72 7.42 -20.75
N ASP A 67 0.17 6.72 -21.74
CA ASP A 67 -1.29 6.45 -21.77
C ASP A 67 -1.72 5.53 -20.64
N ARG A 68 -0.87 4.58 -20.25
CA ARG A 68 -1.15 3.70 -19.11
C ARG A 68 -1.08 4.46 -17.79
N LEU A 69 -0.15 5.40 -17.68
CA LEU A 69 -0.09 6.26 -16.49
C LEU A 69 -1.34 7.12 -16.38
N ARG A 70 -1.83 7.65 -17.49
CA ARG A 70 -3.07 8.43 -17.50
C ARG A 70 -4.24 7.55 -17.05
N HIS A 71 -4.32 6.34 -17.57
CA HIS A 71 -5.36 5.37 -17.18
C HIS A 71 -5.30 5.04 -15.69
N ALA A 72 -4.09 4.88 -15.16
CA ALA A 72 -3.90 4.62 -13.73
C ALA A 72 -4.48 5.75 -12.88
N LEU A 73 -4.25 7.01 -13.26
CA LEU A 73 -4.84 8.14 -12.55
C LEU A 73 -6.36 8.15 -12.62
N GLN A 74 -6.93 7.73 -13.75
CA GLN A 74 -8.38 7.65 -13.89
C GLN A 74 -8.98 6.59 -12.96
N LEU A 75 -8.25 5.50 -12.70
CA LEU A 75 -8.70 4.45 -11.79
C LEU A 75 -8.90 4.96 -10.37
N ASN A 76 -8.19 6.02 -9.97
CA ASN A 76 -8.31 6.60 -8.64
C ASN A 76 -9.74 7.05 -8.32
N LEU A 77 -10.55 7.35 -9.33
CA LEU A 77 -11.94 7.73 -9.12
C LEU A 77 -12.80 6.59 -8.56
N ARG A 78 -12.34 5.36 -8.69
CA ARG A 78 -13.13 4.17 -8.34
C ARG A 78 -12.57 3.34 -7.21
N LEU A 79 -11.37 3.67 -6.73
CA LEU A 79 -10.74 2.88 -5.67
C LEU A 79 -11.38 3.21 -4.32
N PRO A 80 -11.91 2.22 -3.60
CA PRO A 80 -12.50 2.45 -2.27
C PRO A 80 -11.45 2.70 -1.19
N HIS A 81 -10.21 2.23 -1.39
CA HIS A 81 -9.11 2.44 -0.46
C HIS A 81 -7.85 2.79 -1.25
N GLY A 82 -7.18 3.85 -0.81
CA GLY A 82 -5.92 4.23 -1.40
C GLY A 82 -6.03 4.88 -2.78
N CYS A 83 -4.91 5.24 -3.31
CA CYS A 83 -4.80 5.81 -4.65
C CYS A 83 -3.47 5.42 -5.27
N LEU A 84 -3.41 5.51 -6.60
CA LEU A 84 -2.17 5.34 -7.36
C LEU A 84 -1.46 6.69 -7.43
N ALA A 85 -0.14 6.67 -7.25
CA ALA A 85 0.67 7.88 -7.23
C ALA A 85 2.08 7.59 -7.75
N LEU A 86 2.78 8.65 -8.07
CA LEU A 86 4.21 8.55 -8.38
C LEU A 86 5.01 9.03 -7.18
N ASP A 87 5.97 8.21 -6.77
CA ASP A 87 6.96 8.58 -5.77
C ASP A 87 8.31 8.56 -6.48
N GLY A 88 8.77 9.75 -6.91
CA GLY A 88 9.91 9.83 -7.79
C GLY A 88 9.64 9.08 -9.09
N ASP A 89 10.46 8.10 -9.39
CA ASP A 89 10.34 7.26 -10.57
C ASP A 89 9.62 5.93 -10.30
N GLN A 90 8.94 5.82 -9.15
CA GLN A 90 8.21 4.61 -8.78
C GLN A 90 6.71 4.85 -8.84
N LEU A 91 5.98 3.90 -9.42
CA LEU A 91 4.53 3.85 -9.29
C LEU A 91 4.21 3.12 -7.98
N VAL A 92 3.43 3.77 -7.14
CA VAL A 92 3.06 3.25 -5.84
C VAL A 92 1.55 3.31 -5.65
N MET A 93 1.06 2.52 -4.71
CA MET A 93 -0.28 2.69 -4.17
C MET A 93 -0.14 3.18 -2.75
N THR A 94 -0.87 4.23 -2.38
CA THR A 94 -0.73 4.86 -1.08
C THR A 94 -2.10 5.21 -0.51
N ALA A 95 -2.19 5.28 0.82
CA ALA A 95 -3.39 5.70 1.54
C ALA A 95 -2.97 6.43 2.80
N THR A 96 -3.76 7.42 3.22
CA THR A 96 -3.54 8.12 4.48
C THR A 96 -4.80 8.04 5.32
N ARG A 97 -4.63 7.89 6.64
CA ARG A 97 -5.74 7.80 7.59
C ARG A 97 -5.33 8.43 8.92
N PRO A 98 -6.28 9.02 9.65
CA PRO A 98 -5.97 9.47 11.02
C PRO A 98 -5.68 8.27 11.91
N LEU A 99 -4.62 8.36 12.71
CA LEU A 99 -4.32 7.32 13.70
C LEU A 99 -5.44 7.19 14.71
N LYS A 100 -6.00 8.31 15.13
CA LYS A 100 -7.02 8.38 16.17
C LYS A 100 -8.25 7.51 15.87
N THR A 101 -8.66 7.43 14.60
CA THR A 101 -9.86 6.69 14.20
C THR A 101 -9.56 5.33 13.58
N SER A 102 -8.31 4.94 13.50
CA SER A 102 -7.91 3.66 12.89
C SER A 102 -8.05 2.52 13.89
N THR A 103 -8.71 1.44 13.45
CA THR A 103 -8.83 0.20 14.21
C THR A 103 -8.07 -0.90 13.51
N PRO A 104 -7.70 -1.99 14.22
CA PRO A 104 -7.05 -3.13 13.57
C PRO A 104 -7.89 -3.73 12.44
N GLU A 105 -9.21 -3.81 12.62
CA GLU A 105 -10.11 -4.39 11.63
C GLU A 105 -10.19 -3.54 10.37
N THR A 106 -10.47 -2.26 10.50
CA THR A 106 -10.59 -1.38 9.33
C THR A 106 -9.26 -1.17 8.63
N THR A 107 -8.18 -1.12 9.40
CA THR A 107 -6.83 -1.01 8.85
C THR A 107 -6.49 -2.27 8.06
N GLY A 108 -6.76 -3.44 8.64
CA GLY A 108 -6.54 -4.71 7.96
C GLY A 108 -7.30 -4.82 6.64
N ASP A 109 -8.57 -4.39 6.62
CA ASP A 109 -9.38 -4.40 5.40
C ASP A 109 -8.77 -3.51 4.31
N ALA A 110 -8.35 -2.31 4.68
CA ALA A 110 -7.74 -1.38 3.74
C ALA A 110 -6.43 -1.93 3.17
N LEU A 111 -5.58 -2.48 4.04
CA LEU A 111 -4.29 -3.02 3.62
C LEU A 111 -4.44 -4.26 2.75
N GLU A 112 -5.40 -5.13 3.07
CA GLU A 112 -5.67 -6.30 2.25
C GLU A 112 -6.13 -5.89 0.84
N PHE A 113 -7.01 -4.90 0.75
CA PHE A 113 -7.46 -4.36 -0.52
C PHE A 113 -6.28 -3.78 -1.30
N MET A 114 -5.44 -2.96 -0.67
CA MET A 114 -4.29 -2.33 -1.31
C MET A 114 -3.30 -3.38 -1.83
N ALA A 115 -3.01 -4.38 -1.02
CA ALA A 115 -2.07 -5.44 -1.42
C ALA A 115 -2.58 -6.20 -2.64
N ARG A 116 -3.86 -6.54 -2.65
CA ARG A 116 -4.47 -7.27 -3.76
C ARG A 116 -4.48 -6.43 -5.03
N GLN A 117 -4.83 -5.15 -4.93
CA GLN A 117 -4.85 -4.26 -6.09
C GLN A 117 -3.45 -3.99 -6.63
N ALA A 118 -2.48 -3.76 -5.75
CA ALA A 118 -1.10 -3.54 -6.16
C ALA A 118 -0.54 -4.76 -6.90
N ASP A 119 -0.81 -5.96 -6.39
CA ASP A 119 -0.40 -7.21 -7.04
C ASP A 119 -1.04 -7.35 -8.42
N THR A 120 -2.31 -7.01 -8.54
CA THR A 120 -3.04 -7.04 -9.80
C THR A 120 -2.46 -6.04 -10.80
N TYR A 121 -2.20 -4.81 -10.39
CA TYR A 121 -1.65 -3.78 -11.26
C TYR A 121 -0.23 -4.12 -11.70
N GLU A 122 0.57 -4.69 -10.81
CA GLU A 122 1.91 -5.14 -11.17
C GLU A 122 1.85 -6.15 -12.31
N LYS A 123 0.95 -7.11 -12.23
CA LYS A 123 0.78 -8.10 -13.31
C LYS A 123 0.30 -7.47 -14.61
N LEU A 124 -0.69 -6.59 -14.53
CA LEU A 124 -1.26 -5.97 -15.73
C LEU A 124 -0.28 -5.03 -16.43
N ILE A 125 0.50 -4.29 -15.65
CA ILE A 125 1.39 -3.27 -16.20
C ILE A 125 2.71 -3.87 -16.70
N TYR A 126 3.26 -4.83 -15.97
CA TYR A 126 4.61 -5.32 -16.25
C TYR A 126 4.66 -6.66 -16.99
N LYS A 127 3.65 -7.52 -16.82
CA LYS A 127 3.68 -8.84 -17.48
C LYS A 127 3.13 -8.84 -18.89
N THR A 128 2.29 -7.86 -19.24
CA THR A 128 1.76 -7.76 -20.60
C THR A 128 2.82 -7.35 -21.60
N ASP A 129 3.92 -6.78 -21.16
CA ASP A 129 5.00 -6.33 -22.03
C ASP A 129 6.01 -7.45 -22.34
N VAL A 130 5.83 -8.62 -21.77
CA VAL A 130 6.72 -9.78 -21.96
C VAL A 130 6.20 -10.67 -23.09
N ASN A 131 4.99 -10.46 -23.52
CA ASN A 131 4.41 -11.21 -24.62
C ASN A 131 4.55 -10.45 -25.94
#